data_33a1deb4311e4ec5f06e11dedfc077ab
#
_entry.id   33a1deb4311e4ec5f06e11dedfc077ab
#
_cell.length_a   1.000
_cell.length_b   1.000
_cell.length_c   1.000
_cell.angle_alpha   90.00
_cell.angle_beta   90.00
_cell.angle_gamma   90.00
#
_symmetry.space_group_name_H-M   'P 1'
#
loop_
_entity.id
_entity.type
_entity.pdbx_description
1 polymer ?
#
loop_
_entity_poly.entity_id
_entity_poly.type
_entity_poly.pdbx_seq_one_letter_code
_entity_poly.pdbx_strand_id
1 'polypeptide(L)'
;MYALVVAQQAELTGRDGRGDIGPARNAAMFEPPDGVFLAVRDEGRAVACGGVCRFDETRAELKRMYVVPEARGRGLGRLLLEALEGEARRLGYTGIVLETGEGQQESLGLYASAGYEPIPCYGVYAGQAISRCFEKQL
;
A
#
# COMPACT_ATOMS: atom_id res chain seq x y z
N MET A 1 17.15 -1.60 14.37
CA MET A 1 16.70 -2.84 13.73
C MET A 1 15.23 -2.72 13.32
N TYR A 2 14.92 -3.13 12.10
CA TYR A 2 13.56 -3.05 11.57
C TYR A 2 12.83 -4.36 11.79
N ALA A 3 11.58 -4.27 12.21
CA ALA A 3 10.72 -5.44 12.39
C ALA A 3 9.41 -5.19 11.65
N LEU A 4 8.95 -6.19 10.92
CA LEU A 4 7.69 -6.14 10.19
C LEU A 4 6.61 -6.79 11.05
N VAL A 5 5.53 -6.08 11.29
CA VAL A 5 4.45 -6.58 12.16
C VAL A 5 3.10 -6.31 11.55
N VAL A 6 2.13 -7.15 11.88
CA VAL A 6 0.73 -6.87 11.58
C VAL A 6 0.29 -5.72 12.48
N ALA A 7 -0.33 -4.70 11.93
CA ALA A 7 -0.66 -3.50 12.66
C ALA A 7 -2.14 -3.20 12.60
N GLN A 8 -2.62 -2.56 13.65
CA GLN A 8 -3.93 -1.94 13.63
C GLN A 8 -3.79 -0.60 12.91
N GLN A 9 -4.73 -0.32 12.03
CA GLN A 9 -4.72 0.93 11.30
C GLN A 9 -4.69 2.13 12.25
N ALA A 10 -5.36 2.04 13.38
CA ALA A 10 -5.43 3.13 14.36
C ALA A 10 -4.06 3.54 14.90
N GLU A 11 -3.08 2.63 14.93
CA GLU A 11 -1.73 2.97 15.39
C GLU A 11 -1.08 4.06 14.56
N LEU A 12 -1.47 4.14 13.29
CA LEU A 12 -0.81 5.00 12.32
C LEU A 12 -1.70 6.13 11.83
N THR A 13 -2.97 6.13 12.24
CA THR A 13 -3.92 7.19 11.91
C THR A 13 -3.41 8.51 12.44
N GLY A 14 -3.37 9.51 11.60
CA GLY A 14 -2.94 10.84 12.00
C GLY A 14 -1.44 11.09 11.90
N ARG A 15 -0.63 10.08 11.61
CA ARG A 15 0.81 10.29 11.49
C ARG A 15 1.18 11.19 10.32
N ASP A 16 0.54 11.01 9.20
CA ASP A 16 0.81 11.81 8.03
C ASP A 16 -0.21 12.93 7.83
N GLY A 17 -1.27 12.93 8.64
CA GLY A 17 -2.28 13.97 8.58
C GLY A 17 -3.10 13.97 7.30
N ARG A 18 -2.99 12.94 6.49
CA ARG A 18 -3.72 12.88 5.23
C ARG A 18 -4.76 11.79 5.26
N GLY A 19 -5.94 12.11 4.79
CA GLY A 19 -6.98 11.13 4.61
C GLY A 19 -6.80 10.37 3.32
N ASP A 20 -7.40 9.21 3.26
CA ASP A 20 -7.53 8.45 2.05
C ASP A 20 -8.48 9.20 1.13
N ILE A 21 -8.14 9.42 -0.12
CA ILE A 21 -9.00 10.12 -1.05
C ILE A 21 -10.08 9.22 -1.64
N GLY A 22 -9.95 7.91 -1.47
CA GLY A 22 -10.97 6.97 -1.91
C GLY A 22 -12.17 6.95 -0.97
N PRO A 23 -13.16 6.08 -1.23
CA PRO A 23 -14.28 5.91 -0.31
C PRO A 23 -13.80 5.60 1.10
N ALA A 24 -14.58 6.01 2.10
CA ALA A 24 -14.25 5.74 3.49
C ALA A 24 -14.08 4.23 3.69
N ARG A 25 -13.01 3.86 4.37
CA ARG A 25 -12.69 2.46 4.59
C ARG A 25 -12.48 2.23 6.07
N ASN A 26 -13.00 1.13 6.58
CA ASN A 26 -12.81 0.76 7.96
C ASN A 26 -11.67 -0.25 8.09
N ALA A 27 -11.20 -0.46 9.31
CA ALA A 27 -10.08 -1.35 9.58
C ALA A 27 -10.34 -2.80 9.16
N ALA A 28 -11.60 -3.22 9.14
CA ALA A 28 -11.94 -4.61 8.80
C ALA A 28 -11.56 -4.97 7.37
N MET A 29 -11.46 -3.99 6.46
CA MET A 29 -11.04 -4.26 5.08
C MET A 29 -9.62 -4.75 4.99
N PHE A 30 -8.82 -4.46 6.03
CA PHE A 30 -7.41 -4.85 6.08
C PHE A 30 -7.18 -6.02 7.01
N GLU A 31 -8.16 -6.88 7.18
CA GLU A 31 -8.07 -8.07 8.01
C GLU A 31 -8.36 -9.31 7.19
N PRO A 32 -7.72 -10.47 7.51
CA PRO A 32 -8.04 -11.71 6.84
C PRO A 32 -9.53 -12.04 6.98
N PRO A 33 -10.13 -12.69 5.98
CA PRO A 33 -9.51 -13.23 4.76
C PRO A 33 -9.34 -12.22 3.63
N ASP A 34 -9.83 -11.00 3.77
CA ASP A 34 -9.88 -10.05 2.66
C ASP A 34 -8.63 -9.19 2.54
N GLY A 35 -7.93 -8.92 3.64
CA GLY A 35 -6.79 -8.04 3.60
C GLY A 35 -5.84 -8.21 4.77
N VAL A 36 -4.82 -7.36 4.80
CA VAL A 36 -3.84 -7.30 5.88
C VAL A 36 -3.26 -5.89 5.93
N PHE A 37 -2.88 -5.46 7.11
CA PHE A 37 -2.20 -4.17 7.30
C PHE A 37 -0.90 -4.42 8.04
N LEU A 38 0.21 -3.96 7.45
CA LEU A 38 1.53 -4.19 8.00
C LEU A 38 2.20 -2.87 8.40
N ALA A 39 3.06 -2.94 9.39
CA ALA A 39 3.92 -1.83 9.76
C ALA A 39 5.35 -2.32 9.90
N VAL A 40 6.29 -1.44 9.59
CA VAL A 40 7.71 -1.65 9.87
C VAL A 40 8.02 -0.85 11.12
N ARG A 41 8.61 -1.51 12.12
CA ARG A 41 9.02 -0.85 13.35
C ARG A 41 10.54 -0.80 13.43
N ASP A 42 11.03 0.33 13.95
CA ASP A 42 12.43 0.53 14.25
C ASP A 42 12.49 0.88 15.73
N GLU A 43 13.06 -0.02 16.51
CA GLU A 43 13.17 0.13 17.97
C GLU A 43 11.83 0.46 18.63
N GLY A 44 10.78 -0.24 18.20
CA GLY A 44 9.46 -0.10 18.77
C GLY A 44 8.61 1.01 18.18
N ARG A 45 9.20 1.84 17.31
CA ARG A 45 8.47 2.95 16.68
C ARG A 45 8.08 2.57 15.26
N ALA A 46 6.82 2.79 14.92
CA ALA A 46 6.36 2.54 13.55
C ALA A 46 6.94 3.60 12.60
N VAL A 47 7.65 3.17 11.57
CA VAL A 47 8.30 4.06 10.61
C VAL A 47 7.78 3.90 9.20
N ALA A 48 7.02 2.86 8.91
CA ALA A 48 6.37 2.67 7.62
C ALA A 48 5.14 1.82 7.79
N CYS A 49 4.19 1.95 6.89
CA CYS A 49 2.98 1.15 6.92
C CYS A 49 2.38 1.01 5.53
N GLY A 50 1.48 0.05 5.39
CA GLY A 50 0.68 -0.13 4.19
C GLY A 50 -0.24 -1.31 4.35
N GLY A 51 -1.23 -1.41 3.47
CA GLY A 51 -2.17 -2.51 3.53
C GLY A 51 -2.64 -2.93 2.16
N VAL A 52 -3.22 -4.13 2.11
CA VAL A 52 -3.94 -4.61 0.94
C VAL A 52 -5.33 -4.99 1.37
N CYS A 53 -6.29 -4.73 0.50
CA CYS A 53 -7.67 -5.12 0.73
C CYS A 53 -8.22 -5.67 -0.58
N ARG A 54 -9.41 -6.26 -0.52
CA ARG A 54 -10.02 -6.85 -1.72
C ARG A 54 -10.38 -5.76 -2.73
N PHE A 55 -9.95 -5.95 -3.97
CA PHE A 55 -10.37 -5.12 -5.10
C PHE A 55 -11.46 -5.84 -5.90
N ASP A 56 -11.20 -7.07 -6.29
CA ASP A 56 -12.18 -7.93 -6.94
C ASP A 56 -11.90 -9.39 -6.57
N GLU A 57 -12.49 -10.34 -7.28
CA GLU A 57 -12.36 -11.75 -6.92
C GLU A 57 -10.93 -12.27 -6.96
N THR A 58 -10.07 -11.69 -7.80
CA THR A 58 -8.71 -12.18 -7.99
C THR A 58 -7.62 -11.19 -7.62
N ARG A 59 -7.97 -9.92 -7.43
CA ARG A 59 -6.96 -8.86 -7.20
C ARG A 59 -7.19 -8.16 -5.88
N ALA A 60 -6.09 -7.78 -5.26
CA ALA A 60 -6.09 -6.91 -4.08
C ALA A 60 -5.75 -5.48 -4.50
N GLU A 61 -6.12 -4.54 -3.67
CA GLU A 61 -5.74 -3.13 -3.86
C GLU A 61 -4.77 -2.73 -2.76
N LEU A 62 -3.64 -2.16 -3.14
CA LEU A 62 -2.65 -1.62 -2.21
C LEU A 62 -3.11 -0.24 -1.79
N LYS A 63 -3.14 0.00 -0.47
CA LYS A 63 -3.61 1.26 0.10
C LYS A 63 -2.69 1.70 1.23
N ARG A 64 -2.61 3.01 1.41
CA ARG A 64 -2.02 3.62 2.61
C ARG A 64 -0.54 3.32 2.82
N MET A 65 0.21 3.14 1.73
CA MET A 65 1.66 3.04 1.80
C MET A 65 2.25 4.37 2.27
N TYR A 66 3.05 4.29 3.31
CA TYR A 66 3.67 5.49 3.85
C TYR A 66 4.98 5.14 4.56
N VAL A 67 5.99 5.96 4.36
CA VAL A 67 7.26 5.87 5.10
C VAL A 67 7.49 7.24 5.71
N VAL A 68 7.76 7.30 7.02
CA VAL A 68 8.02 8.59 7.67
C VAL A 68 9.24 9.25 7.03
N PRO A 69 9.27 10.59 6.93
CA PRO A 69 10.35 11.28 6.20
C PRO A 69 11.75 10.90 6.65
N GLU A 70 11.97 10.78 7.94
CA GLU A 70 13.32 10.48 8.47
C GLU A 70 13.77 9.05 8.18
N ALA A 71 12.87 8.17 7.76
CA ALA A 71 13.21 6.78 7.43
C ALA A 71 13.28 6.52 5.92
N ARG A 72 13.07 7.53 5.11
CA ARG A 72 13.10 7.39 3.65
C ARG A 72 14.52 7.17 3.15
N GLY A 73 14.63 6.57 1.97
CA GLY A 73 15.93 6.29 1.37
C GLY A 73 16.64 5.07 1.91
N ARG A 74 15.95 4.24 2.70
CA ARG A 74 16.53 3.05 3.33
C ARG A 74 15.96 1.75 2.80
N GLY A 75 15.17 1.80 1.73
CA GLY A 75 14.57 0.61 1.14
C GLY A 75 13.36 0.07 1.87
N LEU A 76 12.79 0.82 2.81
CA LEU A 76 11.65 0.34 3.60
C LEU A 76 10.39 0.21 2.78
N GLY A 77 10.18 1.10 1.80
CA GLY A 77 9.04 1.01 0.89
C GLY A 77 9.04 -0.29 0.12
N ARG A 78 10.20 -0.68 -0.41
CA ARG A 78 10.34 -1.94 -1.15
C ARG A 78 10.17 -3.14 -0.23
N LEU A 79 10.77 -3.10 0.95
CA LEU A 79 10.62 -4.17 1.93
C LEU A 79 9.15 -4.41 2.25
N LEU A 80 8.44 -3.34 2.53
CA LEU A 80 7.03 -3.39 2.89
C LEU A 80 6.19 -3.88 1.70
N LEU A 81 6.47 -3.37 0.50
CA LEU A 81 5.75 -3.77 -0.71
C LEU A 81 5.90 -5.26 -0.97
N GLU A 82 7.12 -5.78 -0.87
CA GLU A 82 7.35 -7.21 -1.08
C GLU A 82 6.64 -8.05 -0.03
N ALA A 83 6.61 -7.59 1.21
CA ALA A 83 5.89 -8.30 2.26
C ALA A 83 4.38 -8.30 2.01
N LEU A 84 3.83 -7.18 1.56
CA LEU A 84 2.40 -7.09 1.23
C LEU A 84 2.05 -7.96 0.02
N GLU A 85 2.95 -8.05 -0.96
CA GLU A 85 2.74 -8.97 -2.09
C GLU A 85 2.70 -10.42 -1.61
N GLY A 86 3.58 -10.78 -0.69
CA GLY A 86 3.58 -12.11 -0.10
C GLY A 86 2.29 -12.41 0.66
N GLU A 87 1.79 -11.43 1.41
CA GLU A 87 0.53 -11.60 2.12
C GLU A 87 -0.65 -11.70 1.16
N ALA A 88 -0.65 -10.93 0.09
CA ALA A 88 -1.70 -11.00 -0.91
C ALA A 88 -1.74 -12.39 -1.56
N ARG A 89 -0.57 -12.96 -1.89
CA ARG A 89 -0.51 -14.33 -2.41
C ARG A 89 -1.07 -15.32 -1.41
N ARG A 90 -0.73 -15.16 -0.14
CA ARG A 90 -1.20 -16.06 0.92
C ARG A 90 -2.71 -16.00 1.07
N LEU A 91 -3.30 -14.84 0.85
CA LEU A 91 -4.75 -14.66 0.89
C LEU A 91 -5.46 -15.15 -0.38
N GLY A 92 -4.70 -15.57 -1.40
CA GLY A 92 -5.26 -16.15 -2.62
C GLY A 92 -5.37 -15.19 -3.81
N TYR A 93 -4.86 -13.97 -3.68
CA TYR A 93 -4.90 -13.01 -4.78
C TYR A 93 -3.82 -13.33 -5.80
N THR A 94 -4.13 -13.06 -7.08
CA THR A 94 -3.21 -13.27 -8.18
C THR A 94 -2.72 -11.97 -8.80
N GLY A 95 -3.18 -10.84 -8.31
CA GLY A 95 -2.73 -9.54 -8.78
C GLY A 95 -2.95 -8.47 -7.74
N ILE A 96 -2.23 -7.36 -7.89
CA ILE A 96 -2.40 -6.17 -7.06
C ILE A 96 -2.57 -4.96 -7.97
N VAL A 97 -3.55 -4.12 -7.65
CA VAL A 97 -3.73 -2.81 -8.28
C VAL A 97 -3.47 -1.73 -7.25
N LEU A 98 -3.09 -0.55 -7.72
CA LEU A 98 -2.84 0.59 -6.85
C LEU A 98 -3.01 1.90 -7.60
N GLU A 99 -3.21 2.97 -6.83
CA GLU A 99 -3.22 4.33 -7.35
C GLU A 99 -2.22 5.15 -6.56
N THR A 100 -1.50 6.05 -7.23
CA THR A 100 -0.63 7.02 -6.59
C THR A 100 -0.75 8.35 -7.33
N GLY A 101 -0.41 9.44 -6.65
CA GLY A 101 -0.47 10.76 -7.25
C GLY A 101 0.69 11.03 -8.18
N GLU A 102 0.42 11.79 -9.24
CA GLU A 102 1.43 12.18 -10.22
C GLU A 102 2.64 12.89 -9.58
N GLY A 103 2.40 13.65 -8.50
CA GLY A 103 3.46 14.37 -7.82
C GLY A 103 4.35 13.53 -6.92
N GLN A 104 4.06 12.25 -6.76
CA GLN A 104 4.80 11.38 -5.86
C GLN A 104 5.86 10.60 -6.61
N GLN A 105 6.95 11.28 -6.99
CA GLN A 105 7.99 10.71 -7.84
C GLN A 105 8.66 9.47 -7.23
N GLU A 106 8.89 9.47 -5.92
CA GLU A 106 9.51 8.32 -5.26
C GLU A 106 8.62 7.08 -5.36
N SER A 107 7.31 7.27 -5.17
CA SER A 107 6.35 6.16 -5.28
C SER A 107 6.29 5.63 -6.71
N LEU A 108 6.26 6.52 -7.70
CA LEU A 108 6.24 6.11 -9.11
C LEU A 108 7.47 5.28 -9.44
N GLY A 109 8.64 5.71 -8.98
CA GLY A 109 9.89 4.97 -9.20
C GLY A 109 9.89 3.61 -8.52
N LEU A 110 9.38 3.55 -7.30
CA LEU A 110 9.30 2.30 -6.56
C LEU A 110 8.44 1.28 -7.30
N TYR A 111 7.24 1.67 -7.69
CA TYR A 111 6.32 0.72 -8.34
C TYR A 111 6.84 0.28 -9.69
N ALA A 112 7.38 1.19 -10.49
CA ALA A 112 7.95 0.84 -11.78
C ALA A 112 9.10 -0.17 -11.62
N SER A 113 10.00 0.07 -10.65
CA SER A 113 11.13 -0.83 -10.43
C SER A 113 10.72 -2.17 -9.85
N ALA A 114 9.54 -2.24 -9.21
CA ALA A 114 9.04 -3.46 -8.61
C ALA A 114 8.21 -4.31 -9.59
N GLY A 115 8.10 -3.88 -10.85
CA GLY A 115 7.41 -4.65 -11.88
C GLY A 115 5.95 -4.29 -12.07
N TYR A 116 5.51 -3.18 -11.55
CA TYR A 116 4.14 -2.70 -11.75
C TYR A 116 4.03 -2.01 -13.11
N GLU A 117 2.94 -2.26 -13.81
CA GLU A 117 2.69 -1.70 -15.14
C GLU A 117 1.54 -0.71 -15.08
N PRO A 118 1.60 0.40 -15.85
CA PRO A 118 0.51 1.36 -15.88
C PRO A 118 -0.78 0.74 -16.43
N ILE A 119 -1.90 1.10 -15.81
CA ILE A 119 -3.24 0.71 -16.28
C ILE A 119 -4.14 1.95 -16.24
N PRO A 120 -5.28 1.93 -16.94
CA PRO A 120 -6.27 2.99 -16.78
C PRO A 120 -6.75 3.05 -15.33
N CYS A 121 -6.96 4.25 -14.82
CA CYS A 121 -7.41 4.39 -13.45
C CYS A 121 -8.86 3.93 -13.30
N TYR A 122 -9.21 3.57 -12.09
CA TYR A 122 -10.45 2.88 -11.76
C TYR A 122 -11.18 3.59 -10.61
N GLY A 123 -12.46 3.27 -10.45
CA GLY A 123 -13.25 3.76 -9.33
C GLY A 123 -13.26 5.28 -9.26
N VAL A 124 -13.05 5.83 -8.09
CA VAL A 124 -13.02 7.28 -7.87
C VAL A 124 -11.84 7.96 -8.55
N TYR A 125 -10.85 7.20 -8.96
CA TYR A 125 -9.65 7.74 -9.61
C TYR A 125 -9.81 7.85 -11.14
N ALA A 126 -10.82 7.23 -11.70
CA ALA A 126 -11.05 7.28 -13.14
C ALA A 126 -11.31 8.73 -13.57
N GLY A 127 -10.58 9.19 -14.58
CA GLY A 127 -10.71 10.56 -15.06
C GLY A 127 -10.00 11.62 -14.23
N GLN A 128 -9.33 11.24 -13.15
CA GLN A 128 -8.55 12.18 -12.33
C GLN A 128 -7.20 12.41 -13.00
N ALA A 129 -6.92 13.66 -13.38
CA ALA A 129 -5.70 13.99 -14.12
C ALA A 129 -4.42 13.70 -13.32
N ILE A 130 -4.50 13.80 -12.00
CA ILE A 130 -3.33 13.61 -11.14
C ILE A 130 -3.11 12.18 -10.70
N SER A 131 -4.05 11.27 -11.00
CA SER A 131 -3.93 9.88 -10.57
C SER A 131 -3.18 9.04 -11.59
N ARG A 132 -2.33 8.16 -11.07
CA ARG A 132 -1.60 7.16 -11.85
C ARG A 132 -1.89 5.80 -11.24
N CYS A 133 -2.33 4.86 -12.07
CA CYS A 133 -2.72 3.54 -11.60
C CYS A 133 -1.84 2.47 -12.20
N PHE A 134 -1.62 1.40 -11.45
CA PHE A 134 -0.70 0.34 -11.83
C PHE A 134 -1.25 -1.00 -11.41
N GLU A 135 -0.73 -2.04 -12.04
CA GLU A 135 -1.07 -3.42 -11.73
C GLU A 135 0.15 -4.30 -11.83
N LYS A 136 0.21 -5.31 -10.97
CA LYS A 136 1.25 -6.35 -11.04
C LYS A 136 0.60 -7.71 -10.88
N GLN A 137 1.00 -8.65 -11.73
CA GLN A 137 0.66 -10.06 -11.57
C GLN A 137 1.56 -10.66 -10.51
N LEU A 138 0.97 -11.39 -9.59
CA LEU A 138 1.71 -12.00 -8.48
C LEU A 138 2.20 -13.41 -8.81
#